data_f8f3f4c3628a455a1185bbe7971ae5f6
#
_entry.id   f8f3f4c3628a455a1185bbe7971ae5f6
#
_cell.length_a   1.000
_cell.length_b   1.000
_cell.length_c   1.000
_cell.angle_alpha   90.00
_cell.angle_beta   90.00
_cell.angle_gamma   90.00
#
_symmetry.space_group_name_H-M   'P 1'
#
loop_
_entity.id
_entity.type
_entity.pdbx_description
1 polymer ?
#
loop_
_entity_poly.entity_id
_entity_poly.type
_entity_poly.pdbx_seq_one_letter_code
_entity_poly.pdbx_strand_id
1 'polypeptide(L)'
;MAERDWTEREFEIGKDGLGGIVVGMDGSPASFHAASWAAGLARRERARLVLVYVEAVGGVAYWSPMGVAVASEAAESLVEELKKEVVGHLRYIDIDWDFVHHRGDPAVGLEQVAEQYRADLIVVGRSRRRGGLLGTVPATLVVEAVRPVVVVP
;
A
#
# COMPACT_ATOMS: atom_id res chain seq x y z
N MET A 1 17.66 -13.56 14.66
CA MET A 1 16.28 -13.09 14.93
C MET A 1 15.34 -14.14 14.37
N ALA A 2 14.51 -14.74 15.20
CA ALA A 2 13.58 -15.77 14.74
C ALA A 2 12.61 -15.13 13.74
N GLU A 3 12.53 -15.71 12.56
CA GLU A 3 11.50 -15.40 11.57
C GLU A 3 10.15 -15.58 12.26
N ARG A 4 9.41 -14.49 12.47
CA ARG A 4 8.07 -14.60 13.03
C ARG A 4 7.21 -15.31 12.01
N ASP A 5 6.71 -16.47 12.37
CA ASP A 5 5.69 -17.15 11.58
C ASP A 5 4.39 -16.35 11.66
N TRP A 6 4.15 -15.55 10.62
CA TRP A 6 2.96 -14.71 10.49
C TRP A 6 1.69 -15.51 10.18
N THR A 7 1.83 -16.81 9.91
CA THR A 7 0.72 -17.69 9.52
C THR A 7 -0.02 -18.29 10.72
N GLU A 8 0.60 -18.34 11.90
CA GLU A 8 0.04 -19.01 13.09
C GLU A 8 -0.67 -18.08 14.08
N ARG A 9 -0.64 -16.76 13.87
CA ARG A 9 -1.36 -15.85 14.76
C ARG A 9 -2.85 -15.84 14.46
N GLU A 10 -3.68 -15.98 15.51
CA GLU A 10 -5.06 -15.56 15.41
C GLU A 10 -5.08 -14.06 15.11
N PHE A 11 -5.57 -13.71 13.93
CA PHE A 11 -5.61 -12.33 13.49
C PHE A 11 -6.79 -11.60 14.14
N GLU A 12 -6.47 -10.67 15.01
CA GLU A 12 -7.44 -9.76 15.62
C GLU A 12 -7.06 -8.31 15.32
N ILE A 13 -7.82 -7.66 14.45
CA ILE A 13 -7.57 -6.24 14.12
C ILE A 13 -7.57 -5.39 15.40
N GLY A 14 -6.40 -4.79 15.71
CA GLY A 14 -6.28 -3.78 16.75
C GLY A 14 -6.34 -4.28 18.21
N LYS A 15 -6.33 -5.59 18.47
CA LYS A 15 -6.37 -6.11 19.83
C LYS A 15 -5.01 -6.52 20.38
N ASP A 16 -4.10 -6.91 19.53
CA ASP A 16 -2.75 -7.41 19.89
C ASP A 16 -1.62 -6.45 19.48
N GLY A 17 -1.96 -5.20 19.22
CA GLY A 17 -1.03 -4.17 18.73
C GLY A 17 -0.88 -4.19 17.21
N LEU A 18 0.17 -3.56 16.69
CA LEU A 18 0.44 -3.48 15.26
C LEU A 18 1.42 -4.58 14.85
N GLY A 19 0.94 -5.63 14.21
CA GLY A 19 1.77 -6.69 13.62
C GLY A 19 2.09 -6.46 12.14
N GLY A 20 1.19 -5.84 11.39
CA GLY A 20 1.34 -5.53 9.98
C GLY A 20 0.76 -4.18 9.59
N ILE A 21 1.44 -3.51 8.68
CA ILE A 21 1.05 -2.20 8.14
C ILE A 21 1.09 -2.28 6.62
N VAL A 22 -0.02 -1.96 5.97
CA VAL A 22 -0.09 -1.78 4.52
C VAL A 22 0.02 -0.30 4.19
N VAL A 23 0.81 0.07 3.20
CA VAL A 23 0.87 1.43 2.68
C VAL A 23 0.64 1.46 1.17
N GLY A 24 -0.31 2.29 0.73
CA GLY A 24 -0.59 2.50 -0.69
C GLY A 24 0.45 3.39 -1.35
N MET A 25 1.00 2.90 -2.46
CA MET A 25 2.00 3.59 -3.29
C MET A 25 1.44 3.89 -4.66
N ASP A 26 1.58 5.11 -5.13
CA ASP A 26 1.22 5.52 -6.51
C ASP A 26 2.33 6.30 -7.21
N GLY A 27 3.50 6.41 -6.58
CA GLY A 27 4.64 7.17 -7.10
C GLY A 27 4.58 8.67 -6.81
N SER A 28 3.51 9.16 -6.20
CA SER A 28 3.42 10.57 -5.81
C SER A 28 4.30 10.89 -4.59
N PRO A 29 4.73 12.15 -4.42
CA PRO A 29 5.43 12.58 -3.20
C PRO A 29 4.65 12.27 -1.93
N ALA A 30 3.31 12.39 -1.97
CA ALA A 30 2.45 12.06 -0.84
C ALA A 30 2.51 10.57 -0.47
N SER A 31 2.56 9.66 -1.45
CA SER A 31 2.69 8.23 -1.18
C SER A 31 4.06 7.87 -0.60
N PHE A 32 5.14 8.51 -1.04
CA PHE A 32 6.47 8.33 -0.43
C PHE A 32 6.54 8.90 0.99
N HIS A 33 5.88 10.01 1.25
CA HIS A 33 5.77 10.56 2.61
C HIS A 33 5.00 9.59 3.53
N ALA A 34 3.89 9.05 3.04
CA ALA A 34 3.12 8.02 3.76
C ALA A 34 3.97 6.76 4.03
N ALA A 35 4.74 6.30 3.04
CA ALA A 35 5.65 5.15 3.19
C ALA A 35 6.74 5.42 4.24
N SER A 36 7.33 6.60 4.24
CA SER A 36 8.34 6.98 5.24
C SER A 36 7.76 7.03 6.66
N TRP A 37 6.57 7.59 6.81
CA TRP A 37 5.86 7.60 8.08
C TRP A 37 5.54 6.19 8.57
N ALA A 38 5.00 5.35 7.67
CA ALA A 38 4.67 3.95 7.97
C ALA A 38 5.92 3.12 8.32
N ALA A 39 7.05 3.35 7.64
CA ALA A 39 8.32 2.69 7.96
C ALA A 39 8.82 3.04 9.36
N GLY A 40 8.72 4.31 9.75
CA GLY A 40 9.04 4.74 11.11
C GLY A 40 8.16 4.09 12.17
N LEU A 41 6.88 3.95 11.89
CA LEU A 41 5.94 3.24 12.76
C LEU A 41 6.24 1.74 12.82
N ALA A 42 6.44 1.09 11.67
CA ALA A 42 6.77 -0.33 11.58
C ALA A 42 8.03 -0.67 12.38
N ARG A 43 9.06 0.18 12.32
CA ARG A 43 10.28 0.00 13.11
C ARG A 43 10.02 0.05 14.61
N ARG A 44 9.23 1.01 15.07
CA ARG A 44 8.91 1.17 16.51
C ARG A 44 8.07 0.01 17.05
N GLU A 45 7.09 -0.42 16.28
CA GLU A 45 6.17 -1.49 16.64
C GLU A 45 6.72 -2.90 16.34
N ARG A 46 7.86 -2.98 15.64
CA ARG A 46 8.39 -4.24 15.08
C ARG A 46 7.39 -4.94 14.18
N ALA A 47 6.62 -4.15 13.44
CA ALA A 47 5.62 -4.61 12.50
C ALA A 47 6.22 -4.85 11.12
N ARG A 48 5.58 -5.73 10.35
CA ARG A 48 5.88 -5.89 8.93
C ARG A 48 5.27 -4.76 8.13
N LEU A 49 6.04 -4.19 7.20
CA LEU A 49 5.58 -3.16 6.28
C LEU A 49 5.32 -3.78 4.90
N VAL A 50 4.13 -3.60 4.36
CA VAL A 50 3.77 -4.05 3.02
C VAL A 50 3.45 -2.83 2.16
N LEU A 51 4.32 -2.55 1.18
CA LEU A 51 4.10 -1.46 0.24
C LEU A 51 3.31 -2.01 -0.95
N VAL A 52 2.22 -1.35 -1.30
CA VAL A 52 1.29 -1.85 -2.31
C VAL A 52 1.08 -0.82 -3.40
N TYR A 53 1.41 -1.20 -4.63
CA TYR A 53 0.96 -0.49 -5.82
C TYR A 53 -0.27 -1.20 -6.39
N VAL A 54 -1.39 -0.48 -6.50
CA VAL A 54 -2.60 -1.00 -7.12
C VAL A 54 -2.72 -0.43 -8.51
N GLU A 55 -2.58 -1.29 -9.52
CA GLU A 55 -2.84 -0.97 -10.91
C GLU A 55 -4.35 -0.95 -11.13
N ALA A 56 -4.91 0.25 -11.35
CA ALA A 56 -6.32 0.38 -11.66
C ALA A 56 -6.63 -0.26 -13.01
N VAL A 57 -7.62 -1.15 -13.03
CA VAL A 57 -8.13 -1.78 -14.24
C VAL A 57 -9.35 -1.02 -14.75
N GLY A 58 -9.42 -0.77 -16.04
CA GLY A 58 -10.55 -0.09 -16.67
C GLY A 58 -10.12 1.12 -17.52
N GLY A 59 -11.13 1.80 -18.05
CA GLY A 59 -10.93 2.92 -18.96
C GLY A 59 -10.70 2.49 -20.41
N VAL A 60 -10.43 3.48 -21.27
CA VAL A 60 -10.36 3.30 -22.74
C VAL A 60 -9.25 2.32 -23.16
N ALA A 61 -8.15 2.27 -22.40
CA ALA A 61 -7.04 1.36 -22.68
C ALA A 61 -7.46 -0.12 -22.66
N TYR A 62 -8.48 -0.47 -21.90
CA TYR A 62 -8.98 -1.84 -21.78
C TYR A 62 -9.95 -2.25 -22.88
N TRP A 63 -10.27 -1.36 -23.83
CA TRP A 63 -11.17 -1.66 -24.95
C TRP A 63 -10.48 -2.39 -26.12
N SER A 64 -9.18 -2.57 -26.07
CA SER A 64 -8.43 -3.31 -27.07
C SER A 64 -7.29 -4.12 -26.46
N PRO A 65 -6.91 -5.27 -27.06
CA PRO A 65 -5.75 -6.05 -26.60
C PRO A 65 -4.44 -5.24 -26.61
N MET A 66 -4.27 -4.36 -27.60
CA MET A 66 -3.11 -3.47 -27.70
C MET A 66 -3.07 -2.47 -26.53
N GLY A 67 -4.21 -1.88 -26.20
CA GLY A 67 -4.32 -0.94 -25.08
C GLY A 67 -4.02 -1.61 -23.74
N VAL A 68 -4.50 -2.82 -23.53
CA VAL A 68 -4.18 -3.63 -22.34
C VAL A 68 -2.68 -3.91 -22.26
N ALA A 69 -2.05 -4.32 -23.36
CA ALA A 69 -0.62 -4.60 -23.40
C ALA A 69 0.23 -3.36 -23.05
N VAL A 70 -0.10 -2.21 -23.64
CA VAL A 70 0.60 -0.94 -23.35
C VAL A 70 0.41 -0.52 -21.88
N ALA A 71 -0.81 -0.63 -21.34
CA ALA A 71 -1.10 -0.29 -19.95
C ALA A 71 -0.34 -1.21 -18.98
N SER A 72 -0.26 -2.50 -19.25
CA SER A 72 0.47 -3.46 -18.44
C SER A 72 1.97 -3.20 -18.46
N GLU A 73 2.56 -2.89 -19.62
CA GLU A 73 3.98 -2.56 -19.73
C GLU A 73 4.32 -1.28 -18.97
N ALA A 74 3.47 -0.26 -19.05
CA ALA A 74 3.64 0.98 -18.30
C ALA A 74 3.57 0.74 -16.78
N ALA A 75 2.64 -0.10 -16.33
CA ALA A 75 2.52 -0.45 -14.92
C ALA A 75 3.73 -1.24 -14.41
N GLU A 76 4.23 -2.19 -15.18
CA GLU A 76 5.44 -2.96 -14.84
C GLU A 76 6.66 -2.04 -14.71
N SER A 77 6.83 -1.10 -15.64
CA SER A 77 7.92 -0.11 -15.61
C SER A 77 7.84 0.76 -14.35
N LEU A 78 6.64 1.23 -14.01
CA LEU A 78 6.42 2.01 -12.79
C LEU A 78 6.72 1.20 -11.52
N VAL A 79 6.29 -0.05 -11.47
CA VAL A 79 6.57 -0.95 -10.34
C VAL A 79 8.08 -1.13 -10.14
N GLU A 80 8.84 -1.32 -11.22
CA GLU A 80 10.30 -1.46 -11.13
C GLU A 80 10.98 -0.16 -10.62
N GLU A 81 10.51 0.99 -11.06
CA GLU A 81 11.00 2.27 -10.54
C GLU A 81 10.67 2.46 -9.07
N LEU A 82 9.43 2.20 -8.66
CA LEU A 82 9.00 2.28 -7.27
C LEU A 82 9.80 1.34 -6.36
N LYS A 83 10.03 0.11 -6.80
CA LYS A 83 10.85 -0.85 -6.05
C LYS A 83 12.27 -0.34 -5.85
N LYS A 84 12.90 0.22 -6.87
CA LYS A 84 14.26 0.78 -6.76
C LYS A 84 14.33 1.92 -5.74
N GLU A 85 13.36 2.83 -5.78
CA GLU A 85 13.29 3.93 -4.81
C GLU A 85 13.05 3.43 -3.39
N VAL A 86 12.12 2.51 -3.21
CA VAL A 86 11.82 1.90 -1.91
C VAL A 86 13.06 1.20 -1.35
N VAL A 87 13.76 0.38 -2.13
CA VAL A 87 15.02 -0.26 -1.72
C VAL A 87 16.04 0.78 -1.29
N GLY A 88 16.17 1.88 -2.02
CA GLY A 88 17.08 2.97 -1.69
C GLY A 88 16.78 3.60 -0.32
N HIS A 89 15.51 3.82 -0.02
CA HIS A 89 15.08 4.44 1.24
C HIS A 89 15.10 3.49 2.43
N LEU A 90 14.72 2.23 2.23
CA LEU A 90 14.59 1.25 3.32
C LEU A 90 15.85 0.47 3.64
N ARG A 91 16.90 0.54 2.79
CA ARG A 91 18.14 -0.24 2.98
C ARG A 91 18.83 -0.07 4.33
N TYR A 92 18.63 1.06 4.98
CA TYR A 92 19.25 1.38 6.28
C TYR A 92 18.30 1.33 7.45
N ILE A 93 17.04 0.93 7.20
CA ILE A 93 16.01 0.81 8.22
C ILE A 93 15.82 -0.67 8.53
N ASP A 94 16.02 -1.04 9.79
CA ASP A 94 15.82 -2.43 10.25
C ASP A 94 14.32 -2.70 10.42
N ILE A 95 13.67 -3.05 9.33
CA ILE A 95 12.27 -3.48 9.27
C ILE A 95 12.11 -4.66 8.30
N ASP A 96 11.14 -5.51 8.59
CA ASP A 96 10.67 -6.52 7.65
C ASP A 96 9.67 -5.86 6.70
N TRP A 97 9.93 -5.93 5.40
CA TRP A 97 9.06 -5.31 4.41
C TRP A 97 8.91 -6.14 3.14
N ASP A 98 7.81 -5.91 2.44
CA ASP A 98 7.50 -6.52 1.16
C ASP A 98 6.89 -5.49 0.20
N PHE A 99 6.95 -5.76 -1.10
CA PHE A 99 6.34 -4.93 -2.14
C PHE A 99 5.37 -5.76 -2.96
N VAL A 100 4.11 -5.33 -3.05
CA VAL A 100 3.03 -6.02 -3.75
C VAL A 100 2.53 -5.18 -4.90
N HIS A 101 2.49 -5.75 -6.09
CA HIS A 101 1.75 -5.23 -7.23
C HIS A 101 0.41 -5.94 -7.31
N HIS A 102 -0.67 -5.19 -7.14
CA HIS A 102 -2.05 -5.69 -7.17
C HIS A 102 -2.81 -5.03 -8.31
N ARG A 103 -3.77 -5.73 -8.91
CA ARG A 103 -4.63 -5.19 -9.97
C ARG A 103 -6.06 -5.10 -9.49
N GLY A 104 -6.73 -3.99 -9.75
CA GLY A 104 -8.13 -3.80 -9.42
C GLY A 104 -8.48 -2.37 -9.01
N ASP A 105 -9.54 -2.23 -8.25
CA ASP A 105 -9.88 -0.96 -7.60
C ASP A 105 -8.87 -0.65 -6.50
N PRO A 106 -8.33 0.57 -6.44
CA PRO A 106 -7.28 0.90 -5.46
C PRO A 106 -7.70 0.71 -3.99
N ALA A 107 -8.88 1.13 -3.61
CA ALA A 107 -9.34 1.00 -2.21
C ALA A 107 -9.62 -0.47 -1.86
N VAL A 108 -10.32 -1.18 -2.73
CA VAL A 108 -10.60 -2.61 -2.57
C VAL A 108 -9.30 -3.42 -2.59
N GLY A 109 -8.38 -3.10 -3.50
CA GLY A 109 -7.09 -3.77 -3.61
C GLY A 109 -6.23 -3.63 -2.36
N LEU A 110 -6.19 -2.45 -1.77
CA LEU A 110 -5.48 -2.23 -0.49
C LEU A 110 -6.08 -3.05 0.64
N GLU A 111 -7.41 -3.12 0.74
CA GLU A 111 -8.08 -3.97 1.74
C GLU A 111 -7.82 -5.46 1.51
N GLN A 112 -7.85 -5.92 0.27
CA GLN A 112 -7.56 -7.32 -0.06
C GLN A 112 -6.13 -7.71 0.31
N VAL A 113 -5.16 -6.86 0.00
CA VAL A 113 -3.76 -7.09 0.40
C VAL A 113 -3.61 -7.03 1.92
N ALA A 114 -4.27 -6.07 2.57
CA ALA A 114 -4.24 -5.97 4.02
C ALA A 114 -4.82 -7.22 4.71
N GLU A 115 -5.87 -7.80 4.16
CA GLU A 115 -6.43 -9.07 4.64
C GLU A 115 -5.46 -10.24 4.41
N GLN A 116 -4.89 -10.34 3.22
CA GLN A 116 -3.94 -11.39 2.86
C GLN A 116 -2.70 -11.38 3.79
N TYR A 117 -2.20 -10.20 4.11
CA TYR A 117 -1.03 -10.02 4.97
C TYR A 117 -1.37 -9.87 6.45
N ARG A 118 -2.65 -9.98 6.81
CA ARG A 118 -3.13 -9.77 8.18
C ARG A 118 -2.64 -8.46 8.78
N ALA A 119 -2.75 -7.40 7.99
CA ALA A 119 -2.34 -6.08 8.43
C ALA A 119 -3.41 -5.44 9.33
N ASP A 120 -2.96 -4.78 10.37
CA ASP A 120 -3.81 -4.09 11.33
C ASP A 120 -4.20 -2.68 10.89
N LEU A 121 -3.46 -2.14 9.92
CA LEU A 121 -3.52 -0.73 9.56
C LEU A 121 -3.26 -0.55 8.07
N ILE A 122 -4.02 0.37 7.45
CA ILE A 122 -3.73 0.89 6.11
C ILE A 122 -3.28 2.34 6.22
N VAL A 123 -2.18 2.68 5.57
CA VAL A 123 -1.65 4.03 5.49
C VAL A 123 -1.69 4.51 4.04
N VAL A 124 -2.19 5.71 3.82
CA VAL A 124 -2.22 6.36 2.51
C VAL A 124 -1.79 7.80 2.61
N GLY A 125 -1.19 8.31 1.56
CA GLY A 125 -0.89 9.73 1.44
C GLY A 125 -2.15 10.52 1.10
N ARG A 126 -2.18 11.77 1.54
CA ARG A 126 -3.22 12.70 1.14
C ARG A 126 -3.07 13.03 -0.34
N SER A 127 -3.99 12.57 -1.15
CA SER A 127 -4.03 12.94 -2.56
C SER A 127 -4.51 14.38 -2.72
N ARG A 128 -3.69 15.21 -3.35
CA ARG A 128 -4.05 16.57 -3.76
C ARG A 128 -4.53 16.56 -5.22
N ARG A 129 -5.59 15.86 -5.54
CA ARG A 129 -6.24 16.08 -6.83
C ARG A 129 -7.00 17.40 -6.80
N ARG A 130 -6.92 18.16 -7.92
CA ARG A 130 -7.69 19.38 -8.16
C ARG A 130 -9.16 19.14 -7.84
N GLY A 131 -9.76 19.95 -6.93
CA GLY A 131 -11.16 19.87 -6.56
C GLY A 131 -11.41 19.67 -5.06
N GLY A 132 -10.41 19.78 -4.24
CA GLY A 132 -10.45 19.93 -2.78
C GLY A 132 -11.22 18.85 -2.09
N LEU A 133 -10.86 17.97 -1.52
CA LEU A 133 -11.26 16.88 -0.61
C LEU A 133 -10.38 15.68 -0.89
N LEU A 134 -10.09 14.91 0.12
CA LEU A 134 -9.34 13.65 0.11
C LEU A 134 -9.51 12.95 -1.24
N GLY A 135 -8.42 12.58 -1.91
CA GLY A 135 -8.49 11.79 -3.12
C GLY A 135 -9.43 10.60 -2.94
N THR A 136 -9.98 10.10 -4.03
CA THR A 136 -11.02 9.05 -3.98
C THR A 136 -10.64 7.83 -3.15
N VAL A 137 -9.37 7.41 -3.18
CA VAL A 137 -8.90 6.23 -2.42
C VAL A 137 -8.95 6.44 -0.91
N PRO A 138 -8.36 7.52 -0.33
CA PRO A 138 -8.50 7.76 1.11
C PRO A 138 -9.95 7.92 1.56
N ALA A 139 -10.77 8.63 0.79
CA ALA A 139 -12.19 8.83 1.12
C ALA A 139 -12.96 7.50 1.13
N THR A 140 -12.77 6.65 0.14
CA THR A 140 -13.42 5.33 0.06
C THR A 140 -12.96 4.45 1.22
N LEU A 141 -11.68 4.39 1.51
CA LEU A 141 -11.14 3.61 2.63
C LEU A 141 -11.71 4.05 3.97
N VAL A 142 -11.87 5.35 4.19
CA VAL A 142 -12.44 5.87 5.45
C VAL A 142 -13.93 5.53 5.58
N VAL A 143 -14.68 5.61 4.50
CA VAL A 143 -16.13 5.31 4.51
C VAL A 143 -16.39 3.81 4.66
N GLU A 144 -15.61 2.97 4.00
CA GLU A 144 -15.79 1.52 3.97
C GLU A 144 -14.83 0.80 4.94
N ALA A 145 -14.25 1.51 5.88
CA ALA A 145 -13.18 1.01 6.74
C ALA A 145 -13.54 -0.28 7.47
N VAL A 146 -12.82 -1.34 7.14
CA VAL A 146 -12.82 -2.61 7.88
C VAL A 146 -11.74 -2.59 8.96
N ARG A 147 -10.69 -1.80 8.77
CA ARG A 147 -9.54 -1.63 9.68
C ARG A 147 -9.15 -0.16 9.80
N PRO A 148 -8.37 0.22 10.81
CA PRO A 148 -7.87 1.58 10.94
C PRO A 148 -7.17 2.07 9.66
N VAL A 149 -7.46 3.30 9.29
CA VAL A 149 -6.84 3.98 8.14
C VAL A 149 -6.17 5.26 8.62
N VAL A 150 -4.91 5.43 8.26
CA VAL A 150 -4.15 6.65 8.50
C VAL A 150 -3.95 7.38 7.18
N VAL A 151 -4.34 8.64 7.15
CA VAL A 151 -4.10 9.54 6.04
C VAL A 151 -2.96 10.49 6.42
N VAL A 152 -1.83 10.36 5.73
CA VAL A 152 -0.65 11.20 5.97
C VAL A 152 -0.74 12.46 5.11
N PRO A 153 -0.66 13.67 5.69
CA PRO A 153 -0.79 14.94 4.98
C PRO A 153 0.35 15.23 4.02
#